data_1921e2aaac9a30e951c1790858dcbb95
#
_entry.id   1921e2aaac9a30e951c1790858dcbb95
#
_cell.length_a   1.000
_cell.length_b   1.000
_cell.length_c   1.000
_cell.angle_alpha   90.00
_cell.angle_beta   90.00
_cell.angle_gamma   90.00
#
_symmetry.space_group_name_H-M   'P 1'
#
loop_
_entity.id
_entity.type
_entity.pdbx_description
1 polymer ?
#
loop_
_entity_poly.entity_id
_entity_poly.type
_entity_poly.pdbx_seq_one_letter_code
_entity_poly.pdbx_strand_id
1 'polypeptide(L)'
;PVPIFCGTFQGNGHTLCGIVIEGSEAPAGVFRIVEAGGIVDGVTVQASVIPSGDKKEAGGIAGINRGTIRNCTFQGTAEALETLGGIAGINEEGGIIEHCLNDAALDGKRKIGGIAGENSGSIRFCTNRGKINVLGKEIDEEEDRDTLPSFAFPTMDDGREIAMGRSLGGDKDEEEIDLDAEKVRDVGGVAGLSSGVIESCSNEGEVGYPRIGYNMGGIAGRQSGQLLNCSNHSTVIGRKDVGGITGQLDPFLTVEYEDSALDKVSDIMDQLDDTMDSMSDTLDSTGDDVTD
;
A
#
# COMPACT_ATOMS: atom_id res chain seq x y z
N PRO A 1 13.55 -21.60 1.62
CA PRO A 1 13.53 -20.52 0.63
C PRO A 1 14.83 -20.41 -0.16
N VAL A 2 14.75 -20.02 -1.43
CA VAL A 2 15.92 -19.68 -2.26
C VAL A 2 16.29 -18.23 -2.00
N PRO A 3 17.49 -17.89 -1.50
CA PRO A 3 17.80 -16.54 -1.04
C PRO A 3 17.78 -15.51 -2.18
N ILE A 4 18.60 -15.74 -3.21
CA ILE A 4 18.71 -14.87 -4.39
C ILE A 4 18.70 -15.78 -5.63
N PHE A 5 17.85 -15.46 -6.60
CA PHE A 5 17.68 -16.26 -7.80
C PHE A 5 17.83 -15.40 -9.06
N CYS A 6 18.81 -15.76 -9.91
CA CYS A 6 19.10 -15.09 -11.17
C CYS A 6 19.11 -16.02 -12.40
N GLY A 7 18.67 -17.27 -12.23
CA GLY A 7 18.60 -18.27 -13.30
C GLY A 7 17.20 -18.41 -13.87
N THR A 8 16.95 -19.51 -14.57
CA THR A 8 15.62 -19.91 -15.06
C THR A 8 15.13 -21.13 -14.29
N PHE A 9 14.00 -20.99 -13.59
CA PHE A 9 13.29 -22.08 -12.96
C PHE A 9 12.06 -22.42 -13.81
N GLN A 10 12.05 -23.63 -14.36
CA GLN A 10 10.91 -24.14 -15.12
C GLN A 10 10.16 -25.17 -14.31
N GLY A 11 8.99 -24.81 -13.82
CA GLY A 11 8.12 -25.67 -13.03
C GLY A 11 7.39 -26.71 -13.88
N ASN A 12 7.27 -26.50 -15.21
CA ASN A 12 6.62 -27.40 -16.18
C ASN A 12 5.21 -27.85 -15.74
N GLY A 13 4.47 -26.97 -15.06
CA GLY A 13 3.13 -27.27 -14.54
C GLY A 13 3.13 -28.13 -13.27
N HIS A 14 4.29 -28.42 -12.67
CA HIS A 14 4.38 -29.14 -11.42
C HIS A 14 3.99 -28.31 -10.22
N THR A 15 3.60 -28.98 -9.15
CA THR A 15 3.23 -28.36 -7.87
C THR A 15 4.32 -28.58 -6.82
N LEU A 16 4.76 -27.50 -6.21
CA LEU A 16 5.54 -27.52 -4.97
C LEU A 16 4.57 -27.45 -3.79
N CYS A 17 4.51 -28.48 -2.97
CA CYS A 17 3.60 -28.58 -1.83
C CYS A 17 4.31 -28.84 -0.51
N GLY A 18 3.60 -28.60 0.60
CA GLY A 18 4.13 -28.83 1.95
C GLY A 18 5.16 -27.79 2.38
N ILE A 19 5.15 -26.62 1.77
CA ILE A 19 6.06 -25.53 2.12
C ILE A 19 5.43 -24.72 3.24
N VAL A 20 6.22 -24.50 4.32
CA VAL A 20 5.88 -23.62 5.43
C VAL A 20 7.04 -22.63 5.61
N ILE A 21 6.75 -21.35 5.60
CA ILE A 21 7.72 -20.26 5.78
C ILE A 21 7.30 -19.46 7.01
N GLU A 22 8.03 -19.68 8.13
CA GLU A 22 7.77 -19.05 9.43
C GLU A 22 8.98 -18.25 9.94
N GLY A 23 10.07 -18.20 9.17
CA GLY A 23 11.32 -17.55 9.58
C GLY A 23 11.17 -16.03 9.70
N SER A 24 12.07 -15.41 10.49
CA SER A 24 12.13 -13.97 10.69
C SER A 24 12.86 -13.21 9.58
N GLU A 25 13.40 -13.92 8.59
CA GLU A 25 14.14 -13.29 7.49
C GLU A 25 13.18 -12.67 6.46
N ALA A 26 13.28 -11.39 6.29
CA ALA A 26 12.60 -10.64 5.24
C ALA A 26 13.55 -10.42 4.04
N PRO A 27 13.02 -10.33 2.81
CA PRO A 27 11.67 -10.64 2.40
C PRO A 27 11.37 -12.15 2.42
N ALA A 28 10.10 -12.54 2.65
CA ALA A 28 9.68 -13.93 2.72
C ALA A 28 9.02 -14.41 1.41
N GLY A 29 9.30 -15.65 1.01
CA GLY A 29 8.75 -16.29 -0.18
C GLY A 29 9.52 -17.58 -0.52
N VAL A 30 9.02 -18.40 -1.44
CA VAL A 30 9.77 -19.57 -1.93
C VAL A 30 11.11 -19.11 -2.52
N PHE A 31 11.07 -18.07 -3.33
CA PHE A 31 12.23 -17.28 -3.73
C PHE A 31 12.21 -15.99 -2.90
N ARG A 32 13.25 -15.71 -2.14
CA ARG A 32 13.28 -14.45 -1.39
C ARG A 32 13.39 -13.26 -2.35
N ILE A 33 14.31 -13.35 -3.30
CA ILE A 33 14.51 -12.33 -4.34
C ILE A 33 14.70 -13.02 -5.68
N VAL A 34 13.91 -12.64 -6.67
CA VAL A 34 14.12 -12.96 -8.08
C VAL A 34 14.81 -11.74 -8.72
N GLU A 35 16.09 -11.87 -9.03
CA GLU A 35 16.90 -10.79 -9.58
C GLU A 35 16.59 -10.52 -11.06
N ALA A 36 17.06 -9.37 -11.55
CA ALA A 36 16.97 -9.01 -12.95
C ALA A 36 17.57 -10.10 -13.86
N GLY A 37 16.79 -10.52 -14.86
CA GLY A 37 17.12 -11.66 -15.71
C GLY A 37 16.76 -13.04 -15.13
N GLY A 38 16.37 -13.13 -13.86
CA GLY A 38 15.80 -14.35 -13.28
C GLY A 38 14.40 -14.61 -13.82
N ILE A 39 14.08 -15.88 -14.09
CA ILE A 39 12.78 -16.30 -14.63
C ILE A 39 12.23 -17.45 -13.79
N VAL A 40 11.02 -17.29 -13.27
CA VAL A 40 10.23 -18.34 -12.63
C VAL A 40 9.02 -18.61 -13.50
N ASP A 41 8.91 -19.79 -14.08
CA ASP A 41 7.92 -20.11 -15.09
C ASP A 41 7.18 -21.42 -14.80
N GLY A 42 5.85 -21.39 -14.83
CA GLY A 42 5.00 -22.57 -14.90
C GLY A 42 5.00 -23.45 -13.65
N VAL A 43 4.95 -22.86 -12.46
CA VAL A 43 4.90 -23.61 -11.18
C VAL A 43 3.65 -23.25 -10.37
N THR A 44 3.04 -24.27 -9.76
CA THR A 44 2.06 -24.08 -8.70
C THR A 44 2.75 -24.21 -7.33
N VAL A 45 2.57 -23.24 -6.47
CA VAL A 45 3.08 -23.26 -5.09
C VAL A 45 1.91 -23.42 -4.14
N GLN A 46 1.92 -24.50 -3.34
CA GLN A 46 1.00 -24.70 -2.22
C GLN A 46 1.77 -24.53 -0.92
N ALA A 47 1.58 -23.38 -0.28
CA ALA A 47 2.37 -23.01 0.90
C ALA A 47 1.56 -22.25 1.95
N SER A 48 2.09 -22.26 3.17
CA SER A 48 1.76 -21.33 4.23
C SER A 48 2.95 -20.38 4.42
N VAL A 49 2.74 -19.10 4.17
CA VAL A 49 3.77 -18.06 4.28
C VAL A 49 3.37 -17.10 5.39
N ILE A 50 3.81 -17.40 6.61
CA ILE A 50 3.48 -16.64 7.82
C ILE A 50 4.79 -16.28 8.52
N PRO A 51 5.58 -15.32 7.99
CA PRO A 51 6.86 -14.97 8.59
C PRO A 51 6.69 -14.46 10.02
N SER A 52 7.63 -14.81 10.89
CA SER A 52 7.73 -14.33 12.26
C SER A 52 8.47 -13.00 12.36
N GLY A 53 8.47 -12.37 13.54
CA GLY A 53 9.16 -11.10 13.76
C GLY A 53 8.43 -9.91 13.15
N ASP A 54 9.16 -9.01 12.50
CA ASP A 54 8.59 -7.76 11.95
C ASP A 54 7.61 -7.97 10.79
N LYS A 55 7.53 -9.18 10.21
CA LYS A 55 6.56 -9.58 9.15
C LYS A 55 6.36 -8.54 8.06
N LYS A 56 7.44 -7.89 7.60
CA LYS A 56 7.29 -6.70 6.76
C LYS A 56 6.85 -7.01 5.35
N GLU A 57 7.52 -7.95 4.70
CA GLU A 57 7.37 -8.19 3.27
C GLU A 57 7.26 -9.68 3.00
N ALA A 58 6.20 -10.09 2.31
CA ALA A 58 5.98 -11.48 1.95
C ALA A 58 5.27 -11.64 0.60
N GLY A 59 5.62 -12.71 -0.10
CA GLY A 59 4.92 -13.14 -1.29
C GLY A 59 4.87 -14.66 -1.37
N GLY A 60 3.81 -15.19 -1.94
CA GLY A 60 3.63 -16.64 -2.05
C GLY A 60 4.73 -17.31 -2.88
N ILE A 61 5.17 -16.68 -3.94
CA ILE A 61 6.25 -17.16 -4.82
C ILE A 61 7.53 -16.41 -4.55
N ALA A 62 7.53 -15.08 -4.59
CA ALA A 62 8.71 -14.27 -4.36
C ALA A 62 8.44 -13.17 -3.31
N GLY A 63 9.42 -12.93 -2.43
CA GLY A 63 9.37 -11.75 -1.57
C GLY A 63 9.53 -10.48 -2.38
N ILE A 64 10.58 -10.41 -3.21
CA ILE A 64 10.84 -9.31 -4.16
C ILE A 64 11.05 -9.88 -5.56
N ASN A 65 10.44 -9.25 -6.57
CA ASN A 65 10.65 -9.56 -7.97
C ASN A 65 11.25 -8.39 -8.73
N ARG A 66 12.43 -8.58 -9.31
CA ARG A 66 13.12 -7.71 -10.27
C ARG A 66 13.22 -8.37 -11.65
N GLY A 67 12.88 -9.66 -11.74
CA GLY A 67 12.95 -10.49 -12.95
C GLY A 67 11.56 -10.73 -13.54
N THR A 68 11.32 -11.96 -13.96
CA THR A 68 10.04 -12.37 -14.57
C THR A 68 9.45 -13.56 -13.81
N ILE A 69 8.21 -13.41 -13.35
CA ILE A 69 7.39 -14.51 -12.82
C ILE A 69 6.20 -14.68 -13.73
N ARG A 70 6.05 -15.87 -14.32
CA ARG A 70 4.98 -16.10 -15.30
C ARG A 70 4.38 -17.50 -15.22
N ASN A 71 3.12 -17.61 -15.65
CA ASN A 71 2.38 -18.88 -15.68
C ASN A 71 2.38 -19.59 -14.32
N CYS A 72 2.43 -18.85 -13.22
CA CYS A 72 2.54 -19.40 -11.89
C CYS A 72 1.24 -19.25 -11.10
N THR A 73 1.00 -20.21 -10.20
CA THR A 73 -0.16 -20.19 -9.31
C THR A 73 0.30 -20.25 -7.85
N PHE A 74 -0.29 -19.43 -7.00
CA PHE A 74 -0.13 -19.53 -5.56
C PHE A 74 -1.43 -20.00 -4.92
N GLN A 75 -1.34 -21.02 -4.04
CA GLN A 75 -2.45 -21.60 -3.27
C GLN A 75 -2.05 -21.74 -1.81
N GLY A 76 -2.99 -21.53 -0.92
CA GLY A 76 -2.75 -21.66 0.52
C GLY A 76 -3.06 -20.39 1.29
N THR A 77 -2.15 -19.97 2.16
CA THR A 77 -2.32 -18.79 3.00
C THR A 77 -1.04 -17.98 3.08
N ALA A 78 -1.16 -16.65 3.15
CA ALA A 78 -0.02 -15.81 3.49
C ALA A 78 -0.45 -14.64 4.37
N GLU A 79 0.43 -14.26 5.30
CA GLU A 79 0.22 -13.15 6.22
C GLU A 79 1.45 -12.25 6.26
N ALA A 80 1.23 -10.93 6.30
CA ALA A 80 2.30 -9.96 6.56
C ALA A 80 1.74 -8.66 7.14
N LEU A 81 2.58 -7.88 7.82
CA LEU A 81 2.14 -6.62 8.41
C LEU A 81 2.20 -5.44 7.45
N GLU A 82 3.17 -5.41 6.52
CA GLU A 82 3.39 -4.21 5.71
C GLU A 82 3.16 -4.42 4.21
N THR A 83 3.74 -5.45 3.61
CA THR A 83 3.65 -5.63 2.16
C THR A 83 3.44 -7.10 1.84
N LEU A 84 2.28 -7.45 1.26
CA LEU A 84 1.92 -8.83 0.99
C LEU A 84 1.32 -8.97 -0.41
N GLY A 85 1.87 -9.90 -1.18
CA GLY A 85 1.30 -10.30 -2.46
C GLY A 85 1.15 -11.81 -2.59
N GLY A 86 0.12 -12.26 -3.29
CA GLY A 86 -0.04 -13.68 -3.56
C GLY A 86 1.10 -14.24 -4.42
N ILE A 87 1.57 -13.47 -5.39
CA ILE A 87 2.70 -13.86 -6.25
C ILE A 87 4.01 -13.22 -5.74
N ALA A 88 4.05 -11.91 -5.60
CA ALA A 88 5.23 -11.22 -5.09
C ALA A 88 4.85 -10.20 -4.00
N GLY A 89 5.64 -10.10 -2.93
CA GLY A 89 5.48 -9.02 -1.97
C GLY A 89 5.66 -7.67 -2.67
N ILE A 90 6.82 -7.49 -3.29
CA ILE A 90 7.16 -6.29 -4.07
C ILE A 90 7.52 -6.70 -5.50
N ASN A 91 6.90 -6.06 -6.48
CA ASN A 91 7.30 -6.09 -7.88
C ASN A 91 7.99 -4.77 -8.22
N GLU A 92 9.33 -4.78 -8.22
CA GLU A 92 10.12 -3.57 -8.44
C GLU A 92 10.11 -3.11 -9.90
N GLU A 93 10.66 -1.93 -10.16
CA GLU A 93 10.85 -1.41 -11.51
C GLU A 93 11.63 -2.40 -12.38
N GLY A 94 11.13 -2.66 -13.60
CA GLY A 94 11.67 -3.70 -14.48
C GLY A 94 11.17 -5.11 -14.18
N GLY A 95 10.57 -5.37 -13.02
CA GLY A 95 9.94 -6.64 -12.67
C GLY A 95 8.68 -6.90 -13.49
N ILE A 96 8.50 -8.12 -13.95
CA ILE A 96 7.36 -8.55 -14.77
C ILE A 96 6.64 -9.71 -14.07
N ILE A 97 5.32 -9.57 -13.88
CA ILE A 97 4.45 -10.66 -13.44
C ILE A 97 3.35 -10.82 -14.51
N GLU A 98 3.30 -12.00 -15.12
CA GLU A 98 2.35 -12.22 -16.20
C GLU A 98 1.70 -13.62 -16.17
N HIS A 99 0.42 -13.70 -16.55
CA HIS A 99 -0.34 -14.96 -16.60
C HIS A 99 -0.32 -15.74 -15.27
N CYS A 100 -0.30 -15.03 -14.15
CA CYS A 100 -0.27 -15.63 -12.82
C CYS A 100 -1.66 -15.63 -12.16
N LEU A 101 -1.86 -16.62 -11.30
CA LEU A 101 -3.09 -16.81 -10.53
C LEU A 101 -2.79 -16.82 -9.04
N ASN A 102 -3.48 -15.98 -8.28
CA ASN A 102 -3.60 -16.14 -6.84
C ASN A 102 -4.92 -16.83 -6.49
N ASP A 103 -4.83 -17.98 -5.81
CA ASP A 103 -5.96 -18.75 -5.29
C ASP A 103 -5.75 -19.04 -3.79
N ALA A 104 -5.14 -18.08 -3.08
CA ALA A 104 -4.79 -18.16 -1.68
C ALA A 104 -5.48 -17.08 -0.87
N ALA A 105 -5.71 -17.34 0.42
CA ALA A 105 -6.15 -16.30 1.36
C ALA A 105 -4.95 -15.46 1.84
N LEU A 106 -5.08 -14.14 1.76
CA LEU A 106 -4.06 -13.20 2.19
C LEU A 106 -4.61 -12.31 3.30
N ASP A 107 -3.86 -12.14 4.39
CA ASP A 107 -4.23 -11.27 5.49
C ASP A 107 -3.07 -10.38 5.93
N GLY A 108 -3.32 -9.08 6.10
CA GLY A 108 -2.29 -8.12 6.44
C GLY A 108 -2.82 -6.72 6.73
N LYS A 109 -1.91 -5.80 7.07
CA LYS A 109 -2.30 -4.46 7.48
C LYS A 109 -2.11 -3.39 6.40
N ARG A 110 -1.04 -3.45 5.61
CA ARG A 110 -0.71 -2.41 4.63
C ARG A 110 -0.21 -3.01 3.33
N LYS A 111 -0.54 -2.38 2.21
CA LYS A 111 -0.09 -2.75 0.86
C LYS A 111 -0.32 -4.23 0.56
N ILE A 112 -1.58 -4.65 0.60
CA ILE A 112 -1.97 -6.04 0.38
C ILE A 112 -2.60 -6.18 -1.00
N GLY A 113 -2.05 -7.07 -1.82
CA GLY A 113 -2.57 -7.32 -3.16
C GLY A 113 -2.60 -8.81 -3.52
N GLY A 114 -3.64 -9.23 -4.23
CA GLY A 114 -3.76 -10.62 -4.67
C GLY A 114 -2.58 -11.10 -5.53
N ILE A 115 -1.98 -10.21 -6.30
CA ILE A 115 -0.80 -10.50 -7.13
C ILE A 115 0.46 -9.88 -6.51
N ALA A 116 0.46 -8.57 -6.23
CA ALA A 116 1.59 -7.90 -5.61
C ALA A 116 1.14 -6.97 -4.49
N GLY A 117 1.85 -6.95 -3.37
CA GLY A 117 1.63 -5.95 -2.32
C GLY A 117 1.97 -4.56 -2.80
N GLU A 118 3.15 -4.39 -3.36
CA GLU A 118 3.60 -3.16 -4.03
C GLU A 118 4.04 -3.45 -5.46
N ASN A 119 3.66 -2.59 -6.41
CA ASN A 119 4.02 -2.73 -7.82
C ASN A 119 4.56 -1.43 -8.39
N SER A 120 5.82 -1.42 -8.77
CA SER A 120 6.47 -0.38 -9.58
C SER A 120 6.85 -0.87 -10.99
N GLY A 121 6.70 -2.18 -11.23
CA GLY A 121 6.95 -2.83 -12.50
C GLY A 121 5.68 -3.04 -13.34
N SER A 122 5.56 -4.21 -13.95
CA SER A 122 4.44 -4.56 -14.82
C SER A 122 3.72 -5.83 -14.35
N ILE A 123 2.40 -5.75 -14.21
CA ILE A 123 1.51 -6.88 -13.93
C ILE A 123 0.53 -7.02 -15.09
N ARG A 124 0.52 -8.16 -15.77
CA ARG A 124 -0.32 -8.37 -16.95
C ARG A 124 -1.00 -9.72 -16.96
N PHE A 125 -2.24 -9.76 -17.45
CA PHE A 125 -3.00 -10.99 -17.64
C PHE A 125 -3.08 -11.87 -16.38
N CYS A 126 -3.09 -11.26 -15.21
CA CYS A 126 -3.14 -11.96 -13.94
C CYS A 126 -4.55 -11.98 -13.36
N THR A 127 -4.86 -13.01 -12.59
CA THR A 127 -6.16 -13.17 -11.94
C THR A 127 -5.98 -13.40 -10.45
N ASN A 128 -6.78 -12.70 -9.65
CA ASN A 128 -6.96 -13.02 -8.24
C ASN A 128 -8.31 -13.72 -8.04
N ARG A 129 -8.28 -14.90 -7.41
CA ARG A 129 -9.45 -15.64 -6.89
C ARG A 129 -9.43 -15.75 -5.38
N GLY A 130 -8.30 -15.48 -4.79
CA GLY A 130 -8.09 -15.55 -3.35
C GLY A 130 -8.81 -14.44 -2.60
N LYS A 131 -9.10 -14.71 -1.34
CA LYS A 131 -9.72 -13.74 -0.43
C LYS A 131 -8.64 -12.83 0.17
N ILE A 132 -8.87 -11.53 0.14
CA ILE A 132 -7.91 -10.53 0.59
C ILE A 132 -8.48 -9.79 1.80
N ASN A 133 -7.83 -9.93 2.99
CA ASN A 133 -8.24 -9.30 4.24
C ASN A 133 -9.72 -9.52 4.62
N VAL A 134 -10.22 -10.71 4.39
CA VAL A 134 -11.62 -11.08 4.68
C VAL A 134 -11.75 -11.68 6.10
N LEU A 135 -10.62 -12.08 6.70
CA LEU A 135 -10.56 -12.62 8.05
C LEU A 135 -10.39 -11.47 9.06
N GLY A 136 -11.33 -10.53 9.07
CA GLY A 136 -11.45 -9.61 10.19
C GLY A 136 -11.63 -10.41 11.49
N LYS A 137 -11.14 -9.90 12.62
CA LYS A 137 -11.63 -10.38 13.93
C LYS A 137 -13.15 -10.31 13.84
N GLU A 138 -13.85 -11.42 14.11
CA GLU A 138 -15.28 -11.36 14.32
C GLU A 138 -15.52 -10.28 15.37
N ILE A 139 -16.00 -9.13 14.93
CA ILE A 139 -16.57 -8.14 15.84
C ILE A 139 -17.87 -8.82 16.24
N ASP A 140 -17.95 -9.31 17.47
CA ASP A 140 -19.17 -9.86 18.01
C ASP A 140 -20.26 -8.79 17.78
N GLU A 141 -21.25 -9.12 16.94
CA GLU A 141 -22.36 -8.19 16.67
C GLU A 141 -23.17 -7.86 17.96
N GLU A 142 -22.91 -8.58 19.04
CA GLU A 142 -23.48 -8.33 20.38
C GLU A 142 -22.74 -7.24 21.14
N GLU A 143 -21.41 -7.06 21.00
CA GLU A 143 -20.69 -5.95 21.65
C GLU A 143 -20.93 -4.60 20.98
N ASP A 144 -21.17 -4.56 19.66
CA ASP A 144 -21.36 -3.29 18.92
C ASP A 144 -22.78 -2.70 19.09
N ARG A 145 -23.75 -3.46 19.68
CA ARG A 145 -25.09 -2.94 19.98
C ARG A 145 -25.18 -2.17 21.29
N ASP A 146 -24.35 -2.51 22.27
CA ASP A 146 -24.37 -1.87 23.58
C ASP A 146 -23.45 -0.65 23.71
N THR A 147 -22.58 -0.38 22.71
CA THR A 147 -21.65 0.74 22.72
C THR A 147 -22.09 1.93 21.88
N LEU A 148 -23.26 1.89 21.26
CA LEU A 148 -23.84 3.14 20.73
C LEU A 148 -24.27 4.00 21.92
N PRO A 149 -23.62 5.13 22.17
CA PRO A 149 -24.08 6.03 23.22
C PRO A 149 -25.53 6.40 22.91
N SER A 150 -26.42 6.10 23.84
CA SER A 150 -27.80 6.57 23.74
C SER A 150 -27.74 8.10 23.91
N PHE A 151 -27.76 8.81 22.81
CA PHE A 151 -27.93 10.26 22.84
C PHE A 151 -29.34 10.57 23.29
N ALA A 152 -29.51 10.75 24.61
CA ALA A 152 -30.69 11.41 25.13
C ALA A 152 -30.51 12.90 24.80
N PHE A 153 -31.25 13.38 23.82
CA PHE A 153 -31.32 14.81 23.56
C PHE A 153 -31.99 15.50 24.74
N PRO A 154 -31.42 16.55 25.33
CA PRO A 154 -32.14 17.34 26.32
C PRO A 154 -33.32 17.98 25.63
N THR A 155 -34.53 17.73 26.17
CA THR A 155 -35.73 18.42 25.75
C THR A 155 -35.87 19.74 26.52
N MET A 156 -36.25 20.82 25.84
CA MET A 156 -36.66 22.03 26.51
C MET A 156 -38.05 21.81 27.18
N ASP A 157 -38.36 22.64 28.15
CA ASP A 157 -39.66 22.65 28.86
C ASP A 157 -40.87 22.81 27.93
N ASP A 158 -40.65 23.17 26.66
CA ASP A 158 -41.65 23.33 25.61
C ASP A 158 -41.75 22.11 24.64
N GLY A 159 -40.98 21.02 24.89
CA GLY A 159 -41.01 19.80 24.09
C GLY A 159 -40.26 19.88 22.76
N ARG A 160 -39.41 20.86 22.53
CA ARG A 160 -38.59 20.97 21.32
C ARG A 160 -37.20 20.41 21.56
N GLU A 161 -36.73 19.58 20.64
CA GLU A 161 -35.36 19.08 20.62
C GLU A 161 -34.34 20.17 20.19
N ILE A 162 -33.29 20.35 20.96
CA ILE A 162 -32.20 21.25 20.61
C ILE A 162 -31.06 20.43 20.05
N ALA A 163 -30.69 20.69 18.82
CA ALA A 163 -29.42 20.22 18.26
C ALA A 163 -28.29 21.05 18.87
N MET A 164 -27.69 20.57 19.95
CA MET A 164 -26.49 21.18 20.49
C MET A 164 -25.23 20.50 19.98
N GLY A 165 -24.33 21.32 19.48
CA GLY A 165 -22.96 20.96 19.21
C GLY A 165 -22.24 20.50 20.48
N ARG A 166 -21.34 19.60 20.29
CA ARG A 166 -20.43 18.90 21.21
C ARG A 166 -20.08 19.71 22.46
N SER A 167 -20.58 19.30 23.63
CA SER A 167 -20.09 19.81 24.93
C SER A 167 -18.75 19.16 25.28
N LEU A 168 -17.73 19.99 25.41
CA LEU A 168 -16.44 19.63 26.02
C LEU A 168 -16.63 19.68 27.54
N GLY A 169 -16.70 18.52 28.18
CA GLY A 169 -16.77 18.45 29.64
C GLY A 169 -16.51 17.04 30.14
N GLY A 170 -15.29 16.80 30.53
CA GLY A 170 -14.60 15.73 31.17
C GLY A 170 -15.36 14.68 31.96
N ASP A 171 -15.05 13.42 31.65
CA ASP A 171 -14.38 12.54 32.61
C ASP A 171 -13.72 11.41 31.81
N LYS A 172 -12.56 11.02 32.26
CA LYS A 172 -11.66 10.09 31.64
C LYS A 172 -12.18 8.67 31.77
N ASP A 173 -12.74 8.13 30.71
CA ASP A 173 -12.45 6.80 30.26
C ASP A 173 -12.00 7.00 28.78
N GLU A 174 -10.72 6.93 28.55
CA GLU A 174 -10.15 6.90 27.21
C GLU A 174 -10.72 5.65 26.56
N GLU A 175 -11.82 5.77 25.81
CA GLU A 175 -12.19 4.78 24.83
C GLU A 175 -10.94 4.59 23.96
N GLU A 176 -10.32 3.45 24.12
CA GLU A 176 -9.25 2.98 23.25
C GLU A 176 -9.85 2.95 21.85
N ILE A 177 -9.71 4.06 21.11
CA ILE A 177 -10.00 4.08 19.69
C ILE A 177 -9.21 2.92 19.12
N ASP A 178 -9.89 1.94 18.53
CA ASP A 178 -9.23 0.79 17.91
C ASP A 178 -8.32 1.28 16.79
N LEU A 179 -7.10 1.65 17.17
CA LEU A 179 -6.05 2.14 16.27
C LEU A 179 -5.65 1.05 15.25
N ASP A 180 -6.03 -0.21 15.49
CA ASP A 180 -5.73 -1.30 14.58
C ASP A 180 -6.66 -1.28 13.35
N ALA A 181 -7.91 -0.85 13.49
CA ALA A 181 -8.81 -0.66 12.35
C ALA A 181 -8.33 0.44 11.39
N GLU A 182 -7.63 1.45 11.89
CA GLU A 182 -7.04 2.53 11.08
C GLU A 182 -5.73 2.13 10.39
N LYS A 183 -5.11 1.03 10.82
CA LYS A 183 -3.83 0.56 10.27
C LYS A 183 -3.99 -0.25 8.98
N VAL A 184 -5.18 -0.78 8.69
CA VAL A 184 -5.43 -1.50 7.43
C VAL A 184 -5.62 -0.49 6.30
N ARG A 185 -4.74 -0.53 5.31
CA ARG A 185 -4.80 0.39 4.18
C ARG A 185 -4.06 -0.11 2.95
N ASP A 186 -4.44 0.44 1.81
CA ASP A 186 -3.87 0.14 0.50
C ASP A 186 -4.05 -1.36 0.18
N VAL A 187 -5.31 -1.81 0.09
CA VAL A 187 -5.68 -3.20 -0.17
C VAL A 187 -6.38 -3.32 -1.52
N GLY A 188 -5.87 -4.18 -2.37
CA GLY A 188 -6.42 -4.38 -3.70
C GLY A 188 -6.48 -5.86 -4.12
N GLY A 189 -7.42 -6.18 -5.00
CA GLY A 189 -7.55 -7.54 -5.53
C GLY A 189 -6.34 -7.97 -6.36
N VAL A 190 -5.63 -7.04 -7.00
CA VAL A 190 -4.41 -7.29 -7.77
C VAL A 190 -3.20 -6.67 -7.08
N ALA A 191 -3.23 -5.39 -6.76
CA ALA A 191 -2.12 -4.71 -6.09
C ALA A 191 -2.60 -3.88 -4.91
N GLY A 192 -1.84 -3.86 -3.80
CA GLY A 192 -2.12 -2.96 -2.67
C GLY A 192 -1.81 -1.53 -3.04
N LEU A 193 -0.58 -1.26 -3.41
CA LEU A 193 -0.07 0.02 -3.91
C LEU A 193 0.56 -0.19 -5.29
N SER A 194 0.23 0.65 -6.27
CA SER A 194 0.87 0.56 -7.59
C SER A 194 1.20 1.93 -8.16
N SER A 195 2.46 2.11 -8.53
CA SER A 195 2.99 3.19 -9.37
C SER A 195 3.36 2.71 -10.78
N GLY A 196 3.38 1.40 -11.00
CA GLY A 196 3.69 0.76 -12.26
C GLY A 196 2.48 0.55 -13.17
N VAL A 197 2.55 -0.48 -14.01
CA VAL A 197 1.51 -0.83 -14.99
C VAL A 197 0.74 -2.06 -14.51
N ILE A 198 -0.59 -1.98 -14.52
CA ILE A 198 -1.49 -3.12 -14.35
C ILE A 198 -2.37 -3.20 -15.60
N GLU A 199 -2.26 -4.28 -16.36
CA GLU A 199 -2.92 -4.43 -17.66
C GLU A 199 -3.65 -5.77 -17.78
N SER A 200 -4.90 -5.75 -18.24
CA SER A 200 -5.70 -6.95 -18.55
C SER A 200 -5.76 -7.95 -17.38
N CYS A 201 -5.86 -7.42 -16.16
CA CYS A 201 -5.97 -8.21 -14.94
C CYS A 201 -7.42 -8.28 -14.44
N SER A 202 -7.75 -9.36 -13.73
CA SER A 202 -9.07 -9.55 -13.15
C SER A 202 -9.00 -9.88 -11.67
N ASN A 203 -9.99 -9.39 -10.93
CA ASN A 203 -10.25 -9.82 -9.55
C ASN A 203 -11.61 -10.53 -9.48
N GLU A 204 -11.58 -11.75 -8.99
CA GLU A 204 -12.73 -12.62 -8.74
C GLU A 204 -12.88 -12.93 -7.22
N GLY A 205 -11.89 -12.55 -6.40
CA GLY A 205 -11.84 -12.78 -4.97
C GLY A 205 -12.38 -11.60 -4.16
N GLU A 206 -13.00 -11.87 -3.04
CA GLU A 206 -13.49 -10.85 -2.10
C GLU A 206 -12.33 -10.03 -1.52
N VAL A 207 -12.54 -8.70 -1.37
CA VAL A 207 -11.55 -7.78 -0.83
C VAL A 207 -12.12 -7.01 0.35
N GLY A 208 -11.46 -7.14 1.49
CA GLY A 208 -11.73 -6.32 2.67
C GLY A 208 -12.78 -6.88 3.61
N TYR A 209 -13.01 -6.17 4.71
CA TYR A 209 -13.92 -6.49 5.79
C TYR A 209 -14.78 -5.27 6.17
N PRO A 210 -16.02 -5.45 6.65
CA PRO A 210 -16.91 -4.35 7.02
C PRO A 210 -16.28 -3.40 8.05
N ARG A 211 -16.35 -2.09 7.79
CA ARG A 211 -15.90 -1.00 8.67
C ARG A 211 -14.39 -0.95 8.93
N ILE A 212 -13.58 -1.80 8.29
CA ILE A 212 -12.12 -1.82 8.43
C ILE A 212 -11.47 -1.48 7.09
N GLY A 213 -10.39 -0.70 7.13
CA GLY A 213 -9.51 -0.43 5.99
C GLY A 213 -9.83 0.85 5.21
N TYR A 214 -8.77 1.42 4.70
CA TYR A 214 -8.73 2.61 3.86
C TYR A 214 -8.09 2.28 2.52
N ASN A 215 -8.51 2.96 1.45
CA ASN A 215 -8.01 2.72 0.10
C ASN A 215 -8.20 1.26 -0.31
N MET A 216 -9.46 0.82 -0.35
CA MET A 216 -9.84 -0.54 -0.69
C MET A 216 -10.29 -0.60 -2.14
N GLY A 217 -9.62 -1.36 -2.99
CA GLY A 217 -9.93 -1.43 -4.42
C GLY A 217 -10.07 -2.85 -4.97
N GLY A 218 -10.95 -3.05 -5.93
CA GLY A 218 -11.11 -4.35 -6.58
C GLY A 218 -9.88 -4.76 -7.40
N ILE A 219 -9.14 -3.80 -7.92
CA ILE A 219 -7.87 -4.01 -8.63
C ILE A 219 -6.71 -3.45 -7.82
N ALA A 220 -6.73 -2.17 -7.47
CA ALA A 220 -5.66 -1.55 -6.71
C ALA A 220 -6.22 -0.79 -5.50
N GLY A 221 -5.58 -0.97 -4.33
CA GLY A 221 -5.91 -0.15 -3.16
C GLY A 221 -5.63 1.31 -3.45
N ARG A 222 -4.40 1.62 -3.85
CA ARG A 222 -3.98 2.94 -4.34
C ARG A 222 -3.18 2.82 -5.63
N GLN A 223 -3.51 3.67 -6.59
CA GLN A 223 -2.92 3.65 -7.93
C GLN A 223 -2.44 5.04 -8.34
N SER A 224 -1.19 5.17 -8.75
CA SER A 224 -0.61 6.38 -9.37
C SER A 224 -0.07 6.14 -10.78
N GLY A 225 0.20 4.89 -11.16
CA GLY A 225 0.65 4.50 -12.49
C GLY A 225 -0.47 4.26 -13.50
N GLN A 226 -0.29 3.30 -14.40
CA GLN A 226 -1.26 2.98 -15.45
C GLN A 226 -2.10 1.76 -15.09
N LEU A 227 -3.41 1.86 -15.32
CA LEU A 227 -4.36 0.78 -15.15
C LEU A 227 -5.19 0.64 -16.43
N LEU A 228 -5.05 -0.48 -17.13
CA LEU A 228 -5.60 -0.69 -18.46
C LEU A 228 -6.39 -2.01 -18.53
N ASN A 229 -7.61 -1.98 -19.07
CA ASN A 229 -8.41 -3.17 -19.39
C ASN A 229 -8.60 -4.14 -18.21
N CYS A 230 -8.67 -3.62 -16.98
CA CYS A 230 -8.85 -4.43 -15.78
C CYS A 230 -10.32 -4.55 -15.40
N SER A 231 -10.70 -5.67 -14.78
CA SER A 231 -12.07 -5.91 -14.33
C SER A 231 -12.12 -6.47 -12.91
N ASN A 232 -13.11 -6.01 -12.16
CA ASN A 232 -13.44 -6.57 -10.85
C ASN A 232 -14.83 -7.22 -10.92
N HIS A 233 -14.91 -8.49 -10.55
CA HIS A 233 -16.13 -9.29 -10.53
C HIS A 233 -16.56 -9.70 -9.13
N SER A 234 -15.95 -9.11 -8.10
CA SER A 234 -16.20 -9.48 -6.72
C SER A 234 -16.52 -8.27 -5.85
N THR A 235 -16.88 -8.55 -4.61
CA THR A 235 -17.21 -7.53 -3.62
C THR A 235 -15.96 -6.88 -3.04
N VAL A 236 -16.03 -5.56 -2.87
CA VAL A 236 -15.01 -4.78 -2.16
C VAL A 236 -15.67 -4.10 -0.98
N ILE A 237 -15.14 -4.32 0.21
CA ILE A 237 -15.69 -3.80 1.45
C ILE A 237 -14.59 -3.08 2.23
N GLY A 238 -14.93 -1.99 2.89
CA GLY A 238 -13.98 -1.21 3.69
C GLY A 238 -14.67 -0.10 4.47
N ARG A 239 -13.88 0.70 5.18
CA ARG A 239 -14.37 1.84 5.98
C ARG A 239 -14.43 3.13 5.16
N LYS A 240 -13.39 3.41 4.36
CA LYS A 240 -13.27 4.66 3.61
C LYS A 240 -12.44 4.47 2.35
N ASP A 241 -12.72 5.30 1.34
CA ASP A 241 -12.05 5.27 0.04
C ASP A 241 -12.12 3.86 -0.60
N VAL A 242 -13.38 3.39 -0.76
CA VAL A 242 -13.70 2.07 -1.31
C VAL A 242 -14.16 2.20 -2.75
N GLY A 243 -13.46 1.55 -3.65
CA GLY A 243 -13.76 1.59 -5.08
C GLY A 243 -13.81 0.21 -5.74
N GLY A 244 -14.73 0.03 -6.69
CA GLY A 244 -14.84 -1.22 -7.44
C GLY A 244 -13.58 -1.57 -8.24
N ILE A 245 -12.79 -0.57 -8.63
CA ILE A 245 -11.51 -0.73 -9.34
C ILE A 245 -10.36 -0.24 -8.47
N THR A 246 -10.35 1.04 -8.08
CA THR A 246 -9.32 1.63 -7.21
C THR A 246 -9.96 2.25 -5.99
N GLY A 247 -9.37 2.08 -4.80
CA GLY A 247 -9.76 2.78 -3.59
C GLY A 247 -9.36 4.26 -3.67
N GLN A 248 -8.10 4.52 -3.99
CA GLN A 248 -7.57 5.87 -4.20
C GLN A 248 -6.81 5.95 -5.52
N LEU A 249 -7.04 7.00 -6.29
CA LEU A 249 -6.28 7.31 -7.49
C LEU A 249 -5.47 8.57 -7.25
N ASP A 250 -4.16 8.43 -7.22
CA ASP A 250 -3.24 9.55 -7.12
C ASP A 250 -2.85 10.00 -8.53
N PRO A 251 -2.91 11.29 -8.87
CA PRO A 251 -2.44 11.74 -10.16
C PRO A 251 -0.93 11.56 -10.26
N PHE A 252 -0.47 10.95 -11.35
CA PHE A 252 0.95 10.93 -11.69
C PHE A 252 1.32 12.30 -12.26
N LEU A 253 1.73 13.21 -11.38
CA LEU A 253 2.25 14.50 -11.75
C LEU A 253 3.78 14.44 -11.69
N THR A 254 4.43 14.34 -12.83
CA THR A 254 5.83 14.74 -12.94
C THR A 254 5.84 16.26 -12.96
N VAL A 255 6.06 16.89 -11.83
CA VAL A 255 6.36 18.31 -11.80
C VAL A 255 7.84 18.44 -12.16
N GLU A 256 8.13 18.67 -13.43
CA GLU A 256 9.43 19.19 -13.82
C GLU A 256 9.50 20.62 -13.27
N TYR A 257 10.21 20.80 -12.17
CA TYR A 257 10.67 22.12 -11.78
C TYR A 257 11.78 22.49 -12.78
N GLU A 258 11.44 23.21 -13.83
CA GLU A 258 12.46 24.05 -14.49
C GLU A 258 13.09 24.90 -13.39
N ASP A 259 14.41 24.99 -13.34
CA ASP A 259 15.22 25.76 -12.39
C ASP A 259 14.50 27.04 -12.03
N SER A 260 13.87 27.02 -10.90
CA SER A 260 12.64 27.73 -10.73
C SER A 260 12.90 29.08 -10.08
N ALA A 261 11.87 29.84 -9.96
CA ALA A 261 11.79 31.09 -9.21
C ALA A 261 12.54 31.07 -7.85
N LEU A 262 12.77 29.91 -7.24
CA LEU A 262 13.53 29.78 -6.00
C LEU A 262 15.04 29.96 -6.20
N ASP A 263 15.63 29.41 -7.27
CA ASP A 263 17.06 29.65 -7.58
C ASP A 263 17.27 31.11 -7.98
N LYS A 264 16.33 31.68 -8.75
CA LYS A 264 16.37 33.10 -9.08
C LYS A 264 16.17 34.01 -7.86
N VAL A 265 15.37 33.60 -6.88
CA VAL A 265 15.21 34.34 -5.62
C VAL A 265 16.49 34.21 -4.79
N SER A 266 17.12 33.04 -4.74
CA SER A 266 18.44 32.87 -4.09
C SER A 266 19.50 33.77 -4.74
N ASP A 267 19.62 33.76 -6.07
CA ASP A 267 20.55 34.60 -6.81
C ASP A 267 20.30 36.10 -6.59
N ILE A 268 19.02 36.51 -6.47
CA ILE A 268 18.66 37.92 -6.18
C ILE A 268 19.01 38.26 -4.72
N MET A 269 18.83 37.35 -3.79
CA MET A 269 19.22 37.58 -2.39
C MET A 269 20.73 37.70 -2.22
N ASP A 270 21.52 36.86 -2.91
CA ASP A 270 22.97 36.95 -2.92
C ASP A 270 23.45 38.26 -3.54
N GLN A 271 22.81 38.72 -4.64
CA GLN A 271 23.08 40.03 -5.23
C GLN A 271 22.71 41.21 -4.31
N LEU A 272 21.66 41.05 -3.51
CA LEU A 272 21.26 42.07 -2.54
C LEU A 272 22.27 42.16 -1.39
N ASP A 273 22.76 41.03 -0.88
CA ASP A 273 23.80 40.99 0.13
C ASP A 273 25.10 41.64 -0.36
N ASP A 274 25.57 41.30 -1.57
CA ASP A 274 26.75 41.94 -2.17
C ASP A 274 26.58 43.45 -2.32
N THR A 275 25.35 43.90 -2.66
CA THR A 275 25.05 45.32 -2.80
C THR A 275 25.04 46.04 -1.45
N MET A 276 24.51 45.38 -0.41
CA MET A 276 24.49 45.94 0.95
C MET A 276 25.91 46.05 1.53
N ASP A 277 26.75 45.02 1.31
CA ASP A 277 28.17 45.05 1.72
C ASP A 277 28.94 46.19 1.00
N SER A 278 28.71 46.33 -0.32
CA SER A 278 29.30 47.42 -1.10
C SER A 278 28.84 48.83 -0.66
N MET A 279 27.56 48.96 -0.22
CA MET A 279 27.06 50.20 0.37
C MET A 279 27.67 50.47 1.75
N SER A 280 27.85 49.44 2.56
CA SER A 280 28.51 49.55 3.87
C SER A 280 29.96 50.01 3.75
N ASP A 281 30.71 49.43 2.81
CA ASP A 281 32.10 49.83 2.52
C ASP A 281 32.19 51.28 2.01
N THR A 282 31.20 51.68 1.23
CA THR A 282 31.14 53.07 0.71
C THR A 282 30.81 54.07 1.83
N LEU A 283 29.94 53.73 2.76
CA LEU A 283 29.61 54.54 3.91
C LEU A 283 30.78 54.69 4.88
N ASP A 284 31.49 53.59 5.13
CA ASP A 284 32.67 53.60 6.01
C ASP A 284 33.82 54.45 5.39
N SER A 285 34.04 54.34 4.07
CA SER A 285 35.03 55.15 3.38
C SER A 285 34.69 56.66 3.32
N THR A 286 33.38 56.98 3.29
CA THR A 286 32.91 58.37 3.26
C THR A 286 32.89 58.95 4.68
N GLY A 287 32.78 58.10 5.72
CA GLY A 287 32.86 58.55 7.13
C GLY A 287 34.25 58.96 7.55
N ASP A 288 35.31 58.36 7.00
CA ASP A 288 36.70 58.68 7.28
C ASP A 288 37.14 60.03 6.65
N ASP A 289 36.53 60.43 5.50
CA ASP A 289 36.85 61.67 4.82
C ASP A 289 36.24 62.95 5.46
N VAL A 290 35.38 62.78 6.47
CA VAL A 290 34.69 63.94 7.14
C VAL A 290 35.32 64.27 8.50
N THR A 291 36.35 63.57 8.95
CA THR A 291 36.99 63.76 10.25
C THR A 291 38.40 64.33 10.18
N ASP A 292 38.90 64.87 9.05
CA ASP A 292 40.16 65.63 8.96
C ASP A 292 39.91 67.14 8.84
#